data_72bddbf355a10a8483db5289f9ecb510
#
_entry.id   72bddbf355a10a8483db5289f9ecb510
#
_cell.length_a   1.000
_cell.length_b   1.000
_cell.length_c   1.000
_cell.angle_alpha   90.00
_cell.angle_beta   90.00
_cell.angle_gamma   90.00
#
_symmetry.space_group_name_H-M   'P 1'
#
loop_
_entity.id
_entity.type
_entity.pdbx_description
1 polymer ?
#
loop_
_entity_poly.entity_id
_entity_poly.type
_entity_poly.pdbx_seq_one_letter_code
_entity_poly.pdbx_strand_id
1 'polypeptide(L)'
;MLKQKEKAPKLTRRDILDSRPVRNADLKWERAENGEVRITLPLRKTWWAGILSKVFTAPKQRVLGLDEIGTKVWDACDGNRTVEQMIQLLSDDLKMNRREVETSLLHYLKTLGSRGLIGFAVDKK
;
A
#
# COMPACT_ATOMS: atom_id res chain seq x y z
N MET A 1 -14.68 -10.92 -26.96
CA MET A 1 -14.52 -10.62 -26.57
C MET A 1 -14.00 -10.33 -25.89
N LEU A 2 -13.93 -10.12 -25.78
CA LEU A 2 -13.52 -9.83 -25.18
C LEU A 2 -13.57 -9.44 -24.27
N LYS A 3 -13.76 -9.35 -23.88
CA LYS A 3 -13.92 -8.96 -23.05
C LYS A 3 -13.58 -8.60 -22.28
N GLN A 4 -13.74 -8.31 -22.29
CA GLN A 4 -13.49 -7.79 -21.53
C GLN A 4 -13.44 -7.99 -20.44
N LYS A 5 -13.05 -8.11 -20.26
CA LYS A 5 -13.00 -8.24 -19.23
C LYS A 5 -13.68 -7.70 -18.47
N GLU A 6 -14.06 -8.20 -17.99
CA GLU A 6 -14.73 -7.60 -17.28
C GLU A 6 -14.14 -6.87 -16.48
N LYS A 7 -14.31 -5.89 -16.47
CA LYS A 7 -13.66 -5.10 -15.65
C LYS A 7 -14.24 -5.06 -14.35
N ALA A 8 -13.45 -4.94 -13.29
CA ALA A 8 -13.96 -4.66 -11.98
C ALA A 8 -14.81 -3.40 -12.05
N PRO A 9 -15.91 -3.35 -11.30
CA PRO A 9 -16.69 -2.13 -11.28
C PRO A 9 -15.83 -0.96 -10.83
N LYS A 10 -16.07 0.19 -11.40
CA LYS A 10 -15.37 1.36 -11.02
C LYS A 10 -15.77 1.74 -9.61
N LEU A 11 -14.80 1.96 -8.75
CA LEU A 11 -15.06 2.36 -7.38
C LEU A 11 -15.36 3.85 -7.35
N THR A 12 -16.40 4.22 -6.61
CA THR A 12 -16.70 5.62 -6.40
C THR A 12 -15.81 6.15 -5.28
N ARG A 13 -15.76 7.47 -5.17
CA ARG A 13 -15.03 8.09 -4.07
C ARG A 13 -15.54 7.58 -2.73
N ARG A 14 -16.87 7.44 -2.60
CA ARG A 14 -17.47 6.96 -1.35
C ARG A 14 -17.02 5.53 -1.05
N ASP A 15 -16.98 4.70 -2.07
CA ASP A 15 -16.53 3.32 -1.88
C ASP A 15 -15.12 3.27 -1.33
N ILE A 16 -14.26 4.10 -1.85
CA ILE A 16 -12.87 4.12 -1.38
C ILE A 16 -12.78 4.64 0.04
N LEU A 17 -13.53 5.72 0.34
CA LEU A 17 -13.49 6.29 1.68
C LEU A 17 -14.00 5.34 2.74
N ASP A 18 -14.91 4.45 2.37
CA ASP A 18 -15.48 3.48 3.31
C ASP A 18 -14.67 2.20 3.40
N SER A 19 -13.68 2.02 2.54
CA SER A 19 -12.86 0.81 2.59
C SER A 19 -11.82 0.94 3.71
N ARG A 20 -11.29 -0.22 4.12
CA ARG A 20 -10.30 -0.28 5.19
C ARG A 20 -9.00 -0.83 4.64
N PRO A 21 -8.00 0.02 4.50
CA PRO A 21 -6.71 -0.47 4.03
C PRO A 21 -6.08 -1.42 5.06
N VAL A 22 -5.49 -2.47 4.56
CA VAL A 22 -4.85 -3.46 5.43
C VAL A 22 -3.53 -3.89 4.80
N ARG A 23 -2.49 -3.96 5.61
CA ARG A 23 -1.18 -4.36 5.15
C ARG A 23 -1.20 -5.81 4.67
N ASN A 24 -0.41 -6.10 3.67
CA ASN A 24 -0.26 -7.46 3.19
C ASN A 24 0.54 -8.26 4.24
N ALA A 25 -0.13 -9.20 4.88
CA ALA A 25 0.47 -9.95 5.99
C ALA A 25 1.63 -10.82 5.56
N ASP A 26 1.75 -11.09 4.27
CA ASP A 26 2.85 -11.92 3.78
C ASP A 26 4.15 -11.16 3.62
N LEU A 27 4.12 -9.86 3.76
CA LEU A 27 5.32 -9.04 3.60
C LEU A 27 6.10 -8.97 4.89
N LYS A 28 7.41 -8.95 4.74
CA LYS A 28 8.30 -8.71 5.87
C LYS A 28 8.65 -7.25 5.92
N TRP A 29 8.63 -6.68 7.10
CA TRP A 29 8.99 -5.29 7.26
C TRP A 29 9.52 -5.07 8.67
N GLU A 30 10.25 -3.97 8.82
CA GLU A 30 10.85 -3.67 10.10
C GLU A 30 10.97 -2.16 10.26
N ARG A 31 11.28 -1.72 11.46
CA ARG A 31 11.51 -0.30 11.71
C ARG A 31 13.00 -0.05 11.78
N ALA A 32 13.45 0.98 11.11
CA ALA A 32 14.82 1.42 11.23
C ALA A 32 15.00 2.16 12.56
N GLU A 33 16.22 2.54 12.84
CA GLU A 33 16.50 3.24 14.09
C GLU A 33 15.77 4.55 14.21
N ASN A 34 15.55 5.22 13.07
CA ASN A 34 14.83 6.49 13.08
C ASN A 34 13.32 6.32 13.12
N GLY A 35 12.84 5.07 13.26
CA GLY A 35 11.42 4.79 13.35
C GLY A 35 10.72 4.60 12.02
N GLU A 36 11.41 4.83 10.92
CA GLU A 36 10.81 4.67 9.61
C GLU A 36 10.73 3.21 9.21
N VAL A 37 9.67 2.88 8.48
CA VAL A 37 9.40 1.50 8.10
C VAL A 37 10.18 1.14 6.84
N ARG A 38 10.72 -0.06 6.82
CA ARG A 38 11.36 -0.64 5.66
C ARG A 38 10.65 -1.93 5.32
N ILE A 39 10.17 -2.02 4.09
CA ILE A 39 9.43 -3.18 3.62
C ILE A 39 10.33 -3.97 2.68
N THR A 40 10.44 -5.27 2.93
CA THR A 40 11.22 -6.14 2.07
C THR A 40 10.30 -6.65 0.96
N LEU A 41 10.64 -6.31 -0.26
CA LEU A 41 9.84 -6.71 -1.41
C LEU A 41 10.40 -8.01 -1.97
N PRO A 42 9.56 -9.05 -2.09
CA PRO A 42 10.04 -10.29 -2.67
C PRO A 42 10.28 -10.10 -4.17
N LEU A 43 11.28 -10.76 -4.69
CA LEU A 43 11.48 -10.77 -6.12
C LEU A 43 10.39 -11.59 -6.76
N ARG A 44 9.88 -11.09 -7.86
CA ARG A 44 8.89 -11.81 -8.62
C ARG A 44 9.55 -13.05 -9.19
N LYS A 45 8.96 -14.20 -8.94
CA LYS A 45 9.50 -15.43 -9.44
C LYS A 45 9.00 -15.68 -10.85
N THR A 46 9.90 -15.65 -11.79
CA THR A 46 9.60 -16.02 -13.16
C THR A 46 10.61 -17.11 -13.55
N TRP A 47 10.26 -17.86 -14.57
CA TRP A 47 11.16 -18.94 -14.97
C TRP A 47 12.55 -18.42 -15.37
N TRP A 48 12.60 -17.26 -16.02
CA TRP A 48 13.89 -16.74 -16.44
C TRP A 48 14.66 -16.09 -15.29
N ALA A 49 13.96 -15.69 -14.22
CA ALA A 49 14.63 -15.14 -13.06
C ALA A 49 15.52 -16.20 -12.40
N GLY A 50 15.08 -17.46 -12.40
CA GLY A 50 15.89 -18.52 -11.86
C GLY A 50 17.15 -18.72 -12.69
N ILE A 51 17.05 -18.58 -13.98
CA ILE A 51 18.21 -18.70 -14.86
C ILE A 51 19.16 -17.56 -14.61
N LEU A 52 18.67 -16.35 -14.49
CA LEU A 52 19.52 -15.20 -14.27
C LEU A 52 20.25 -15.28 -12.94
N SER A 53 19.60 -15.82 -11.92
CA SER A 53 20.26 -15.88 -10.63
C SER A 53 21.40 -16.89 -10.62
N LYS A 54 21.43 -17.80 -11.59
CA LYS A 54 22.56 -18.70 -11.71
C LYS A 54 23.76 -18.05 -12.40
N VAL A 55 23.47 -17.08 -13.25
CA VAL A 55 24.52 -16.44 -14.01
C VAL A 55 25.03 -15.19 -13.31
N PHE A 56 24.14 -14.46 -12.69
CA PHE A 56 24.49 -13.21 -12.04
C PHE A 56 24.19 -13.29 -10.56
N THR A 57 25.04 -12.64 -9.78
CA THR A 57 24.75 -12.48 -8.37
C THR A 57 23.78 -11.33 -8.22
N ALA A 58 22.51 -11.62 -8.30
CA ALA A 58 21.46 -10.60 -8.20
C ALA A 58 21.01 -10.48 -6.76
N PRO A 59 20.62 -9.28 -6.32
CA PRO A 59 20.04 -9.15 -4.98
C PRO A 59 18.76 -9.96 -4.95
N LYS A 60 18.58 -10.68 -3.87
CA LYS A 60 17.42 -11.54 -3.75
C LYS A 60 16.18 -10.77 -3.35
N GLN A 61 16.36 -9.59 -2.80
CA GLN A 61 15.25 -8.82 -2.30
C GLN A 61 15.54 -7.35 -2.46
N ARG A 62 14.49 -6.60 -2.59
CA ARG A 62 14.59 -5.15 -2.61
C ARG A 62 13.94 -4.62 -1.36
N VAL A 63 14.48 -3.55 -0.83
CA VAL A 63 13.95 -2.92 0.36
C VAL A 63 13.38 -1.57 -0.01
N LEU A 64 12.12 -1.36 0.34
CA LEU A 64 11.46 -0.08 0.15
C LEU A 64 11.41 0.63 1.48
N GLY A 65 12.09 1.78 1.54
CA GLY A 65 12.04 2.58 2.75
C GLY A 65 10.91 3.60 2.65
N LEU A 66 10.15 3.72 3.72
CA LEU A 66 9.08 4.71 3.80
C LEU A 66 9.58 5.89 4.63
N ASP A 67 9.28 7.09 4.17
CA ASP A 67 9.64 8.26 4.95
C ASP A 67 8.66 8.42 6.11
N GLU A 68 8.77 9.53 6.82
CA GLU A 68 7.95 9.74 8.00
C GLU A 68 6.46 9.67 7.68
N ILE A 69 6.04 10.31 6.62
CA ILE A 69 4.62 10.32 6.24
C ILE A 69 4.19 8.94 5.78
N GLY A 70 5.01 8.28 4.95
CA GLY A 70 4.71 6.93 4.49
C GLY A 70 4.61 5.95 5.65
N THR A 71 5.47 6.12 6.65
CA THR A 71 5.42 5.27 7.83
C THR A 71 4.10 5.46 8.60
N LYS A 72 3.64 6.71 8.71
CA LYS A 72 2.35 6.96 9.36
C LYS A 72 1.21 6.32 8.59
N VAL A 73 1.25 6.40 7.27
CA VAL A 73 0.24 5.76 6.44
C VAL A 73 0.27 4.25 6.62
N TRP A 74 1.47 3.67 6.61
CA TRP A 74 1.65 2.23 6.78
C TRP A 74 1.08 1.75 8.11
N ASP A 75 1.39 2.49 9.17
CA ASP A 75 0.90 2.11 10.48
C ASP A 75 -0.61 2.19 10.59
N ALA A 76 -1.23 3.10 9.85
CA ALA A 76 -2.67 3.25 9.89
C ALA A 76 -3.40 2.21 9.05
N CYS A 77 -2.67 1.48 8.19
CA CYS A 77 -3.28 0.44 7.35
C CYS A 77 -3.41 -0.87 8.12
N ASP A 78 -4.21 -0.85 9.16
CA ASP A 78 -4.34 -2.01 10.05
C ASP A 78 -5.65 -2.78 9.85
N GLY A 79 -6.43 -2.39 8.85
CA GLY A 79 -7.70 -3.06 8.58
C GLY A 79 -8.83 -2.61 9.49
N ASN A 80 -8.55 -1.75 10.45
CA ASN A 80 -9.55 -1.30 11.43
C ASN A 80 -10.04 0.12 11.17
N ARG A 81 -9.31 0.86 10.35
CA ARG A 81 -9.67 2.24 10.03
C ARG A 81 -10.10 2.34 8.58
N THR A 82 -11.18 3.08 8.36
CA THR A 82 -11.55 3.41 6.99
C THR A 82 -10.59 4.47 6.46
N VAL A 83 -10.58 4.61 5.13
CA VAL A 83 -9.76 5.66 4.51
C VAL A 83 -10.19 7.03 5.05
N GLU A 84 -11.50 7.22 5.22
CA GLU A 84 -11.98 8.49 5.76
C GLU A 84 -11.41 8.77 7.15
N GLN A 85 -11.36 7.75 7.99
CA GLN A 85 -10.78 7.90 9.32
C GLN A 85 -9.29 8.18 9.25
N MET A 86 -8.60 7.58 8.28
CA MET A 86 -7.19 7.86 8.08
C MET A 86 -6.96 9.31 7.66
N ILE A 87 -7.84 9.83 6.80
CA ILE A 87 -7.73 11.23 6.39
C ILE A 87 -7.85 12.14 7.60
N GLN A 88 -8.81 11.86 8.46
CA GLN A 88 -8.99 12.67 9.66
C GLN A 88 -7.78 12.58 10.58
N LEU A 89 -7.30 11.38 10.79
CA LEU A 89 -6.15 11.15 11.66
C LEU A 89 -4.92 11.90 11.15
N LEU A 90 -4.64 11.77 9.86
CA LEU A 90 -3.46 12.41 9.29
C LEU A 90 -3.62 13.91 9.19
N SER A 91 -4.83 14.37 8.91
CA SER A 91 -5.09 15.78 8.85
C SER A 91 -4.81 16.44 10.19
N ASP A 92 -5.25 15.79 11.27
CA ASP A 92 -5.02 16.32 12.61
C ASP A 92 -3.54 16.23 12.98
N ASP A 93 -2.91 15.11 12.66
CA ASP A 93 -1.53 14.88 13.06
C ASP A 93 -0.56 15.79 12.32
N LEU A 94 -0.79 15.98 11.03
CA LEU A 94 0.09 16.80 10.21
C LEU A 94 -0.35 18.25 10.14
N LYS A 95 -1.49 18.57 10.70
CA LYS A 95 -2.05 19.92 10.69
C LYS A 95 -2.17 20.45 9.27
N MET A 96 -2.69 19.58 8.41
CA MET A 96 -2.88 19.92 7.01
C MET A 96 -4.35 19.96 6.67
N ASN A 97 -4.64 20.68 5.59
CA ASN A 97 -5.97 20.78 5.07
C ASN A 97 -6.50 19.39 4.69
N ARG A 98 -7.73 19.10 5.09
CA ARG A 98 -8.31 17.77 4.86
C ARG A 98 -8.32 17.40 3.38
N ARG A 99 -8.61 18.36 2.50
CA ARG A 99 -8.67 18.08 1.07
C ARG A 99 -7.30 17.70 0.53
N GLU A 100 -6.27 18.38 1.00
CA GLU A 100 -4.91 18.05 0.58
C GLU A 100 -4.52 16.66 1.05
N VAL A 101 -4.88 16.34 2.29
CA VAL A 101 -4.59 15.02 2.83
C VAL A 101 -5.33 13.97 2.05
N GLU A 102 -6.60 14.20 1.74
CA GLU A 102 -7.37 13.23 0.98
C GLU A 102 -6.71 12.95 -0.37
N THR A 103 -6.35 13.99 -1.10
CA THR A 103 -5.75 13.82 -2.41
C THR A 103 -4.44 13.04 -2.33
N SER A 104 -3.59 13.44 -1.41
CA SER A 104 -2.29 12.79 -1.26
C SER A 104 -2.42 11.37 -0.77
N LEU A 105 -3.29 11.15 0.20
CA LEU A 105 -3.46 9.81 0.76
C LEU A 105 -4.02 8.85 -0.26
N LEU A 106 -5.03 9.27 -1.02
CA LEU A 106 -5.62 8.39 -2.02
C LEU A 106 -4.59 8.00 -3.07
N HIS A 107 -3.76 8.95 -3.46
CA HIS A 107 -2.70 8.64 -4.41
C HIS A 107 -1.70 7.66 -3.82
N TYR A 108 -1.33 7.88 -2.58
CA TYR A 108 -0.37 7.02 -1.90
C TYR A 108 -0.92 5.61 -1.75
N LEU A 109 -2.17 5.50 -1.31
CA LEU A 109 -2.78 4.18 -1.12
C LEU A 109 -2.93 3.45 -2.45
N LYS A 110 -3.27 4.18 -3.50
CA LYS A 110 -3.36 3.57 -4.82
C LYS A 110 -2.01 3.00 -5.24
N THR A 111 -0.95 3.74 -4.98
CA THR A 111 0.39 3.28 -5.32
C THR A 111 0.77 2.03 -4.52
N LEU A 112 0.51 2.05 -3.21
CA LEU A 112 0.80 0.90 -2.38
C LEU A 112 -0.03 -0.32 -2.80
N GLY A 113 -1.29 -0.08 -3.12
CA GLY A 113 -2.16 -1.17 -3.54
C GLY A 113 -1.73 -1.77 -4.86
N SER A 114 -1.32 -0.93 -5.80
CA SER A 114 -0.90 -1.43 -7.11
C SER A 114 0.37 -2.26 -7.03
N ARG A 115 1.16 -2.06 -5.97
CA ARG A 115 2.36 -2.84 -5.76
C ARG A 115 2.12 -4.06 -4.89
N GLY A 116 0.89 -4.28 -4.48
CA GLY A 116 0.57 -5.45 -3.66
C GLY A 116 0.97 -5.31 -2.20
N LEU A 117 1.28 -4.09 -1.76
CA LEU A 117 1.73 -3.90 -0.38
C LEU A 117 0.59 -3.80 0.60
N ILE A 118 -0.56 -3.35 0.13
CA ILE A 118 -1.77 -3.28 0.95
C ILE A 118 -2.95 -3.77 0.14
N GLY A 119 -3.99 -4.15 0.83
CA GLY A 119 -5.28 -4.43 0.23
C GLY A 119 -6.33 -3.53 0.84
N PHE A 120 -7.54 -3.64 0.35
CA PHE A 120 -8.65 -2.83 0.82
C PHE A 120 -9.79 -3.76 1.22
N ALA A 121 -10.12 -3.77 2.48
CA ALA A 121 -11.25 -4.54 2.97
C ALA A 121 -12.50 -3.70 2.83
N VAL A 122 -13.56 -4.32 2.34
CA VAL A 122 -14.82 -3.63 2.14
C VAL A 122 -15.88 -4.37 2.93
N ASP A 123 -16.66 -3.63 3.70
CA ASP A 123 -17.72 -4.25 4.46
C ASP A 123 -18.81 -4.73 3.52
N LYS A 124 -19.25 -5.94 3.74
CA LYS A 124 -20.36 -6.45 2.97
C LYS A 124 -21.65 -6.10 3.65
N LYS A 125 -22.63 -5.78 2.86
CA LYS A 125 -23.93 -5.46 3.42
C LYS A 125 -24.88 -6.59 3.24
#